data_4b17c56167b00c4d88e192d2503cc8fe
#
_entry.id   4b17c56167b00c4d88e192d2503cc8fe
#
_cell.length_a   1.000
_cell.length_b   1.000
_cell.length_c   1.000
_cell.angle_alpha   90.00
_cell.angle_beta   90.00
_cell.angle_gamma   90.00
#
_symmetry.space_group_name_H-M   'P 1'
#
loop_
_entity.id
_entity.type
_entity.pdbx_description
1 polymer ?
#
loop_
_entity_poly.entity_id
_entity_poly.type
_entity_poly.pdbx_seq_one_letter_code
_entity_poly.pdbx_strand_id
1 'polypeptide(L)'
;MEKPKTIHVDKPWGSFDQFVLNETCTVKILTCAPGQKLSLQKHRNRAELWVALDEGVIIELDGKLITPDRNAEVWLPAGSVHRLSCAAQTPHPVRVMEISLGHFDENDIERLEDVYGRH
;
A
#
# COMPACT_ATOMS: atom_id res chain seq x y z
N MET A 1 5.74 -4.25 -15.19
CA MET A 1 4.97 -5.35 -14.52
C MET A 1 3.51 -4.97 -14.45
N GLU A 2 2.65 -5.85 -14.78
CA GLU A 2 1.20 -5.64 -14.70
C GLU A 2 0.69 -6.03 -13.32
N LYS A 3 -0.38 -5.36 -12.90
CA LYS A 3 -1.07 -5.70 -11.66
C LYS A 3 -1.61 -7.14 -11.74
N PRO A 4 -1.32 -8.00 -10.75
CA PRO A 4 -1.96 -9.31 -10.66
C PRO A 4 -3.47 -9.16 -10.56
N LYS A 5 -4.21 -10.08 -11.15
CA LYS A 5 -5.66 -10.06 -11.07
C LYS A 5 -6.10 -10.67 -9.74
N THR A 6 -6.83 -9.88 -8.94
CA THR A 6 -7.45 -10.38 -7.72
C THR A 6 -8.67 -11.20 -8.06
N ILE A 7 -8.78 -12.36 -7.44
CA ILE A 7 -9.86 -13.30 -7.67
C ILE A 7 -10.66 -13.46 -6.39
N HIS A 8 -11.99 -13.29 -6.49
CA HIS A 8 -12.91 -13.56 -5.40
C HIS A 8 -13.62 -14.89 -5.65
N VAL A 9 -13.64 -15.75 -4.63
CA VAL A 9 -14.28 -17.07 -4.74
C VAL A 9 -15.26 -17.26 -3.60
N ASP A 10 -16.52 -17.53 -3.92
CA ASP A 10 -17.55 -17.88 -2.94
C ASP A 10 -17.50 -19.36 -2.63
N LYS A 11 -17.66 -19.70 -1.37
CA LYS A 11 -17.65 -21.05 -0.83
C LYS A 11 -18.87 -21.25 0.09
N PRO A 12 -19.28 -22.49 0.40
CA PRO A 12 -20.40 -22.70 1.32
C PRO A 12 -20.18 -22.09 2.72
N TRP A 13 -18.94 -21.92 3.16
CA TRP A 13 -18.59 -21.33 4.46
C TRP A 13 -18.34 -19.83 4.39
N GLY A 14 -18.38 -19.19 3.22
CA GLY A 14 -18.07 -17.78 3.04
C GLY A 14 -17.35 -17.54 1.73
N SER A 15 -16.20 -16.89 1.78
CA SER A 15 -15.45 -16.55 0.57
C SER A 15 -13.98 -16.31 0.87
N PHE A 16 -13.17 -16.23 -0.17
CA PHE A 16 -11.80 -15.74 -0.06
C PHE A 16 -11.45 -14.84 -1.24
N ASP A 17 -10.50 -13.95 -1.00
CA ASP A 17 -9.91 -13.10 -2.03
C ASP A 17 -8.45 -13.50 -2.20
N GLN A 18 -8.06 -13.80 -3.44
CA GLN A 18 -6.69 -14.17 -3.78
C GLN A 18 -6.04 -13.01 -4.52
N PHE A 19 -5.01 -12.42 -3.94
CA PHE A 19 -4.35 -11.24 -4.50
C PHE A 19 -3.20 -11.61 -5.43
N VAL A 20 -2.47 -12.66 -5.11
CA VAL A 20 -1.35 -13.16 -5.93
C VAL A 20 -1.37 -14.68 -5.90
N LEU A 21 -0.85 -15.30 -6.97
CA LEU A 21 -0.75 -16.74 -7.08
C LEU A 21 0.63 -17.10 -7.61
N ASN A 22 1.38 -17.90 -6.82
CA ASN A 22 2.69 -18.42 -7.21
C ASN A 22 3.69 -17.34 -7.66
N GLU A 23 3.61 -16.16 -7.02
CA GLU A 23 4.51 -15.06 -7.28
C GLU A 23 5.48 -14.86 -6.12
N THR A 24 6.72 -14.53 -6.44
CA THR A 24 7.66 -14.07 -5.42
C THR A 24 7.20 -12.68 -4.95
N CYS A 25 6.97 -12.55 -3.67
CA CYS A 25 6.55 -11.27 -3.09
C CYS A 25 6.97 -11.16 -1.64
N THR A 26 6.99 -9.92 -1.14
CA THR A 26 7.16 -9.61 0.27
C THR A 26 5.89 -8.92 0.76
N VAL A 27 5.35 -9.38 1.88
CA VAL A 27 4.09 -8.85 2.42
C VAL A 27 4.35 -8.19 3.76
N LYS A 28 3.88 -6.95 3.90
CA LYS A 28 3.94 -6.20 5.15
C LYS A 28 2.57 -5.61 5.47
N ILE A 29 2.31 -5.36 6.74
CA ILE A 29 1.20 -4.51 7.15
C ILE A 29 1.81 -3.21 7.65
N LEU A 30 1.49 -2.11 6.97
CA LEU A 30 1.88 -0.78 7.37
C LEU A 30 0.79 -0.21 8.27
N THR A 31 1.16 0.28 9.43
CA THR A 31 0.23 0.91 10.38
C THR A 31 0.64 2.37 10.54
N CYS A 32 -0.27 3.28 10.20
CA CYS A 32 -0.05 4.72 10.28
C CYS A 32 -0.91 5.33 11.37
N ALA A 33 -0.28 5.93 12.37
CA ALA A 33 -0.98 6.56 13.48
C ALA A 33 -1.69 7.85 13.04
N PRO A 34 -2.78 8.27 13.75
CA PRO A 34 -3.44 9.52 13.43
C PRO A 34 -2.49 10.71 13.41
N GLY A 35 -2.61 11.54 12.40
CA GLY A 35 -1.77 12.72 12.21
C GLY A 35 -0.39 12.44 11.64
N GLN A 36 -0.04 11.18 11.39
CA GLN A 36 1.26 10.79 10.85
C GLN A 36 1.19 10.49 9.36
N LYS A 37 2.34 10.48 8.72
CA LYS A 37 2.47 10.11 7.32
C LYS A 37 3.85 9.53 7.03
N LEU A 38 3.89 8.57 6.12
CA LEU A 38 5.15 8.03 5.62
C LEU A 38 5.85 9.06 4.73
N SER A 39 7.11 8.81 4.40
CA SER A 39 7.80 9.63 3.41
C SER A 39 7.08 9.57 2.06
N LEU A 40 7.15 10.67 1.31
CA LEU A 40 6.79 10.65 -0.10
C LEU A 40 7.94 9.99 -0.83
N GLN A 41 7.68 8.83 -1.43
CA GLN A 41 8.75 7.94 -1.87
C GLN A 41 8.42 7.26 -3.20
N LYS A 42 9.46 6.75 -3.85
CA LYS A 42 9.31 5.89 -5.02
C LYS A 42 10.30 4.74 -4.96
N HIS A 43 9.95 3.66 -5.64
CA HIS A 43 10.79 2.47 -5.80
C HIS A 43 10.99 2.25 -7.30
N ARG A 44 12.24 2.09 -7.70
CA ARG A 44 12.60 1.99 -9.12
C ARG A 44 12.27 0.62 -9.71
N ASN A 45 12.50 -0.44 -8.93
CA ASN A 45 12.53 -1.81 -9.43
C ASN A 45 11.40 -2.70 -8.90
N ARG A 46 10.44 -2.14 -8.18
CA ARG A 46 9.30 -2.94 -7.70
C ARG A 46 7.99 -2.19 -7.81
N ALA A 47 6.95 -2.94 -8.10
CA ALA A 47 5.57 -2.49 -8.02
C ALA A 47 4.95 -3.04 -6.73
N GLU A 48 3.94 -2.36 -6.21
CA GLU A 48 3.28 -2.76 -4.97
C GLU A 48 1.77 -2.76 -5.14
N LEU A 49 1.12 -3.76 -4.56
CA LEU A 49 -0.32 -3.80 -4.42
C LEU A 49 -0.64 -3.50 -2.96
N TRP A 50 -1.38 -2.44 -2.71
CA TRP A 50 -1.81 -2.06 -1.37
C TRP A 50 -3.29 -2.36 -1.21
N VAL A 51 -3.64 -2.99 -0.08
CA VAL A 51 -5.05 -3.29 0.27
C VAL A 51 -5.36 -2.57 1.57
N ALA A 52 -6.35 -1.68 1.54
CA ALA A 52 -6.77 -0.97 2.74
C ALA A 52 -7.43 -1.95 3.71
N LEU A 53 -6.96 -2.01 4.95
CA LEU A 53 -7.51 -2.90 5.97
C LEU A 53 -8.50 -2.19 6.89
N ASP A 54 -8.48 -0.86 6.89
CA ASP A 54 -9.34 -0.03 7.73
C ASP A 54 -9.91 1.13 6.93
N GLU A 55 -11.00 1.71 7.40
CA GLU A 55 -11.48 2.99 6.89
C GLU A 55 -10.52 4.11 7.35
N GLY A 56 -10.41 5.18 6.56
CA GLY A 56 -9.57 6.33 6.90
C GLY A 56 -8.17 6.29 6.31
N VAL A 57 -7.85 5.29 5.52
CA VAL A 57 -6.59 5.24 4.77
C VAL A 57 -6.55 6.36 3.74
N ILE A 58 -5.46 7.12 3.71
CA ILE A 58 -5.23 8.16 2.70
C ILE A 58 -3.94 7.79 1.97
N ILE A 59 -4.02 7.66 0.65
CA ILE A 59 -2.87 7.36 -0.20
C ILE A 59 -2.68 8.50 -1.17
N GLU A 60 -1.48 9.06 -1.20
CA GLU A 60 -1.08 9.97 -2.26
C GLU A 60 -0.37 9.16 -3.33
N LEU A 61 -0.81 9.28 -4.57
CA LEU A 61 -0.25 8.55 -5.71
C LEU A 61 -0.12 9.51 -6.89
N ASP A 62 1.13 9.79 -7.27
CA ASP A 62 1.46 10.67 -8.38
C ASP A 62 0.68 12.01 -8.33
N GLY A 63 0.63 12.61 -7.14
CA GLY A 63 -0.03 13.89 -6.91
C GLY A 63 -1.53 13.82 -6.69
N LYS A 64 -2.12 12.63 -6.71
CA LYS A 64 -3.56 12.45 -6.46
C LYS A 64 -3.79 11.84 -5.08
N LEU A 65 -4.84 12.29 -4.40
CA LEU A 65 -5.27 11.69 -3.14
C LEU A 65 -6.31 10.63 -3.42
N ILE A 66 -6.08 9.44 -2.84
CA ILE A 66 -6.98 8.30 -2.93
C ILE A 66 -7.38 7.95 -1.50
N THR A 67 -8.68 7.81 -1.26
CA THR A 67 -9.22 7.40 0.03
C THR A 67 -9.98 6.09 -0.15
N PRO A 68 -9.26 4.96 -0.23
CA PRO A 68 -9.89 3.68 -0.53
C PRO A 68 -10.81 3.23 0.60
N ASP A 69 -11.90 2.59 0.23
CA ASP A 69 -12.75 1.91 1.20
C ASP A 69 -12.00 0.70 1.77
N ARG A 70 -12.44 0.25 2.93
CA ARG A 70 -11.92 -0.97 3.53
C ARG A 70 -11.99 -2.13 2.53
N ASN A 71 -10.90 -2.87 2.41
CA ASN A 71 -10.69 -3.98 1.49
C ASN A 71 -10.49 -3.58 0.02
N ALA A 72 -10.48 -2.29 -0.31
CA ALA A 72 -10.17 -1.85 -1.66
C ALA A 72 -8.67 -1.92 -1.93
N GLU A 73 -8.35 -2.16 -3.20
CA GLU A 73 -6.96 -2.25 -3.68
C GLU A 73 -6.52 -0.94 -4.32
N VAL A 74 -5.23 -0.62 -4.15
CA VAL A 74 -4.57 0.45 -4.88
C VAL A 74 -3.29 -0.11 -5.48
N TRP A 75 -3.14 0.00 -6.79
CA TRP A 75 -1.95 -0.44 -7.51
C TRP A 75 -0.94 0.70 -7.58
N LEU A 76 0.29 0.42 -7.14
CA LEU A 76 1.40 1.37 -7.16
C LEU A 76 2.45 0.84 -8.14
N PRO A 77 2.44 1.31 -9.40
CA PRO A 77 3.44 0.87 -10.38
C PRO A 77 4.86 1.22 -9.95
N ALA A 78 5.84 0.47 -10.44
CA ALA A 78 7.25 0.82 -10.25
C ALA A 78 7.49 2.25 -10.77
N GLY A 79 8.24 3.04 -10.00
CA GLY A 79 8.51 4.44 -10.34
C GLY A 79 7.44 5.43 -9.94
N SER A 80 6.27 4.98 -9.50
CA SER A 80 5.23 5.90 -8.99
C SER A 80 5.65 6.54 -7.68
N VAL A 81 5.20 7.78 -7.46
CA VAL A 81 5.49 8.55 -6.24
C VAL A 81 4.30 8.42 -5.31
N HIS A 82 4.52 7.92 -4.09
CA HIS A 82 3.42 7.60 -3.20
C HIS A 82 3.76 7.75 -1.73
N ARG A 83 2.72 7.89 -0.90
CA ARG A 83 2.80 7.85 0.56
C ARG A 83 1.46 7.44 1.15
N LEU A 84 1.54 6.81 2.32
CA LEU A 84 0.41 6.54 3.21
C LEU A 84 0.34 7.65 4.26
N SER A 85 -0.85 8.10 4.59
CA SER A 85 -1.08 9.02 5.70
C SER A 85 -2.40 8.71 6.40
N CYS A 86 -2.55 9.28 7.60
CA CYS A 86 -3.74 9.13 8.44
C CYS A 86 -4.09 10.50 9.00
N ALA A 87 -5.33 10.95 8.80
CA ALA A 87 -5.78 12.25 9.30
C ALA A 87 -5.75 12.31 10.83
N ALA A 88 -5.41 13.49 11.38
CA ALA A 88 -5.27 13.68 12.82
C ALA A 88 -6.55 13.38 13.61
N GLN A 89 -7.70 13.61 13.01
CA GLN A 89 -9.00 13.36 13.65
C GLN A 89 -9.47 11.91 13.55
N THR A 90 -8.73 11.03 12.88
CA THR A 90 -9.08 9.61 12.78
C THR A 90 -8.99 8.99 14.18
N PRO A 91 -10.00 8.21 14.63
CA PRO A 91 -10.04 7.72 16.01
C PRO A 91 -9.10 6.55 16.30
N HIS A 92 -8.45 5.99 15.26
CA HIS A 92 -7.56 4.83 15.39
C HIS A 92 -6.48 4.89 14.31
N PRO A 93 -5.36 4.17 14.48
CA PRO A 93 -4.41 3.99 13.39
C PRO A 93 -5.07 3.30 12.20
N VAL A 94 -4.59 3.58 11.00
CA VAL A 94 -5.06 2.93 9.77
C VAL A 94 -3.98 1.99 9.25
N ARG A 95 -4.40 0.89 8.64
CA ARG A 95 -3.49 -0.17 8.18
C ARG A 95 -3.70 -0.46 6.72
N VAL A 96 -2.59 -0.78 6.07
CA VAL A 96 -2.56 -1.21 4.68
C VAL A 96 -1.73 -2.49 4.62
N MET A 97 -2.24 -3.50 3.91
CA MET A 97 -1.43 -4.66 3.55
C MET A 97 -0.67 -4.30 2.27
N GLU A 98 0.65 -4.29 2.34
CA GLU A 98 1.53 -3.99 1.22
C GLU A 98 2.10 -5.28 0.67
N ILE A 99 1.83 -5.56 -0.60
CA ILE A 99 2.39 -6.70 -1.32
C ILE A 99 3.38 -6.14 -2.33
N SER A 100 4.68 -6.32 -2.04
CA SER A 100 5.76 -5.91 -2.95
C SER A 100 6.08 -7.08 -3.86
N LEU A 101 5.94 -6.89 -5.16
CA LEU A 101 6.12 -7.96 -6.14
C LEU A 101 7.58 -8.06 -6.60
N GLY A 102 8.06 -9.29 -6.72
CA GLY A 102 9.41 -9.60 -7.11
C GLY A 102 10.39 -9.61 -5.94
N HIS A 103 11.68 -9.48 -6.23
CA HIS A 103 12.72 -9.43 -5.22
C HIS A 103 12.65 -8.12 -4.45
N PHE A 104 12.62 -8.20 -3.13
CA PHE A 104 12.57 -7.03 -2.27
C PHE A 104 13.96 -6.55 -1.92
N ASP A 105 14.25 -5.27 -2.15
CA ASP A 105 15.49 -4.59 -1.76
C ASP A 105 15.12 -3.32 -0.99
N GLU A 106 15.48 -3.26 0.29
CA GLU A 106 15.21 -2.10 1.13
C GLU A 106 15.92 -0.83 0.66
N ASN A 107 17.01 -0.97 -0.08
CA ASN A 107 17.77 0.16 -0.62
C ASN A 107 17.12 0.74 -1.88
N ASP A 108 16.14 0.06 -2.46
CA ASP A 108 15.38 0.57 -3.60
C ASP A 108 14.29 1.51 -3.11
N ILE A 109 14.71 2.67 -2.61
CA ILE A 109 13.82 3.71 -2.13
C ILE A 109 14.48 5.08 -2.34
N GLU A 110 13.71 6.02 -2.88
CA GLU A 110 14.07 7.43 -2.92
C GLU A 110 12.99 8.20 -2.15
N ARG A 111 13.39 8.86 -1.07
CA ARG A 111 12.50 9.68 -0.27
C ARG A 111 12.58 11.11 -0.75
N LEU A 112 11.46 11.61 -1.32
CA LEU A 112 11.35 12.95 -1.86
C LEU A 112 10.98 13.97 -0.78
N GLU A 113 10.24 13.50 0.24
CA GLU A 113 9.78 14.31 1.36
C GLU A 113 9.60 13.39 2.56
N ASP A 114 10.16 13.77 3.71
CA ASP A 114 10.02 12.97 4.92
C ASP A 114 9.95 13.90 6.14
N VAL A 115 8.80 13.89 6.83
CA VAL A 115 8.56 14.71 8.02
C VAL A 115 9.45 14.32 9.20
N TYR A 116 10.09 13.16 9.15
CA TYR A 116 11.02 12.67 10.18
C TYR A 116 12.48 12.92 9.81
N GLY A 117 12.77 13.57 8.69
CA GLY A 117 14.12 13.97 8.28
C GLY A 117 14.99 12.88 7.66
N ARG A 118 14.42 11.76 7.22
CA ARG A 118 15.16 10.68 6.55
C ARG A 118 15.16 10.92 5.03
N HIS A 119 16.29 11.05 4.46
CA HIS A 119 16.43 11.24 3.01
C HIS A 119 17.41 10.28 2.37
#